data_13cbd3947e78a2bee02541846860846e
#
_entry.id   13cbd3947e78a2bee02541846860846e
#
_cell.length_a   1.000
_cell.length_b   1.000
_cell.length_c   1.000
_cell.angle_alpha   90.00
_cell.angle_beta   90.00
_cell.angle_gamma   90.00
#
_symmetry.space_group_name_H-M   'P 1'
#
loop_
_entity.id
_entity.type
_entity.pdbx_description
1 polymer ?
#
loop_
_entity_poly.entity_id
_entity_poly.type
_entity_poly.pdbx_seq_one_letter_code
_entity_poly.pdbx_strand_id
1 'polypeptide(L)'
;MSEPLRILVIGAHPDDCDYHVGGLAVLYARQGHQVRFVSMSNGDAGHFSMGGAPLAQRRRAEAERAAAIASDAAGRPGSVEYQVLDLHDAQIVPSLENRQKVVCIMRQFRPDLVITNRPNDYHPDHRYTSQLVADAAYTVMVPNVAALTPHLSHNPVIAYWGDGFKRPYPFTPDVSIATDEVIQVKMRMLACHVSQFYEWIPYSMGRLEEVPQGESERLEWFAAQRLRAEASHADATRGLLARLYGPERGNAVTYAEPLEFCEYGGAVTDANFARLFPFFGPA
;
A
#
# COMPACT_ATOMS: atom_id res chain seq x y z
N MET A 1 -21.25 -16.49 -7.46
CA MET A 1 -20.36 -15.42 -6.95
C MET A 1 -18.93 -15.88 -7.16
N SER A 2 -18.06 -15.06 -7.75
CA SER A 2 -16.64 -15.37 -7.86
C SER A 2 -16.00 -15.48 -6.47
N GLU A 3 -14.97 -16.31 -6.32
CA GLU A 3 -14.22 -16.38 -5.05
C GLU A 3 -13.65 -15.01 -4.67
N PRO A 4 -13.66 -14.66 -3.36
CA PRO A 4 -13.06 -13.42 -2.89
C PRO A 4 -11.59 -13.31 -3.27
N LEU A 5 -11.18 -12.16 -3.78
CA LEU A 5 -9.77 -11.86 -4.01
C LEU A 5 -9.01 -11.70 -2.70
N ARG A 6 -7.73 -11.98 -2.76
CA ARG A 6 -6.76 -11.80 -1.67
C ARG A 6 -5.70 -10.81 -2.14
N ILE A 7 -5.72 -9.63 -1.57
CA ILE A 7 -4.83 -8.52 -1.93
C ILE A 7 -3.76 -8.40 -0.84
N LEU A 8 -2.51 -8.59 -1.21
CA LEU A 8 -1.37 -8.44 -0.32
C LEU A 8 -0.64 -7.15 -0.66
N VAL A 9 -0.48 -6.27 0.30
CA VAL A 9 0.27 -5.02 0.13
C VAL A 9 1.49 -5.09 1.04
N ILE A 10 2.69 -4.96 0.47
CA ILE A 10 3.95 -5.06 1.21
C ILE A 10 4.69 -3.74 1.10
N GLY A 11 4.78 -3.02 2.21
CA GLY A 11 5.55 -1.78 2.38
C GLY A 11 6.77 -1.98 3.26
N ALA A 12 7.64 -0.99 3.30
CA ALA A 12 8.83 -0.99 4.14
C ALA A 12 8.51 -0.62 5.59
N HIS A 13 7.63 0.36 5.79
CA HIS A 13 7.32 0.96 7.10
C HIS A 13 5.84 0.84 7.47
N PRO A 14 5.48 0.97 8.77
CA PRO A 14 4.11 0.79 9.25
C PRO A 14 3.14 1.96 8.92
N ASP A 15 3.16 2.47 7.70
CA ASP A 15 2.29 3.52 7.15
C ASP A 15 2.30 3.51 5.61
N ASP A 16 3.29 2.88 4.97
CA ASP A 16 3.44 2.86 3.52
C ASP A 16 2.19 2.31 2.81
N CYS A 17 1.65 1.20 3.29
CA CYS A 17 0.56 0.49 2.63
C CYS A 17 -0.70 1.35 2.52
N ASP A 18 -1.15 1.91 3.62
CA ASP A 18 -2.34 2.75 3.66
C ASP A 18 -2.07 4.15 3.11
N TYR A 19 -0.83 4.65 3.21
CA TYR A 19 -0.43 5.89 2.55
C TYR A 19 -0.61 5.82 1.03
N HIS A 20 -0.20 4.74 0.40
CA HIS A 20 -0.23 4.59 -1.06
C HIS A 20 -1.55 4.02 -1.59
N VAL A 21 -2.11 2.99 -0.95
CA VAL A 21 -3.27 2.26 -1.46
C VAL A 21 -4.37 2.02 -0.41
N GLY A 22 -4.48 2.92 0.58
CA GLY A 22 -5.49 2.85 1.63
C GLY A 22 -6.91 2.95 1.10
N GLY A 23 -7.17 3.80 0.11
CA GLY A 23 -8.46 3.91 -0.55
C GLY A 23 -8.83 2.64 -1.30
N LEU A 24 -7.91 2.11 -2.09
CA LEU A 24 -8.07 0.85 -2.82
C LEU A 24 -8.37 -0.32 -1.88
N ALA A 25 -7.70 -0.38 -0.73
CA ALA A 25 -7.95 -1.41 0.28
C ALA A 25 -9.40 -1.38 0.80
N VAL A 26 -9.93 -0.19 1.10
CA VAL A 26 -11.33 -0.04 1.52
C VAL A 26 -12.29 -0.46 0.40
N LEU A 27 -12.00 -0.12 -0.86
CA LEU A 27 -12.82 -0.50 -2.00
C LEU A 27 -12.87 -2.02 -2.19
N TYR A 28 -11.73 -2.72 -2.10
CA TYR A 28 -11.70 -4.18 -2.13
C TYR A 28 -12.47 -4.79 -0.96
N ALA A 29 -12.26 -4.30 0.24
CA ALA A 29 -12.96 -4.79 1.44
C ALA A 29 -14.48 -4.64 1.33
N ARG A 30 -15.00 -3.52 0.81
CA ARG A 30 -16.44 -3.30 0.54
C ARG A 30 -17.02 -4.32 -0.43
N GLN A 31 -16.23 -4.76 -1.41
CA GLN A 31 -16.66 -5.78 -2.38
C GLN A 31 -16.53 -7.22 -1.88
N GLY A 32 -16.10 -7.42 -0.64
CA GLY A 32 -16.02 -8.74 -0.04
C GLY A 32 -14.66 -9.41 -0.14
N HIS A 33 -13.66 -8.70 -0.61
CA HIS A 33 -12.29 -9.20 -0.74
C HIS A 33 -11.52 -9.07 0.58
N GLN A 34 -10.38 -9.77 0.68
CA GLN A 34 -9.48 -9.68 1.83
C GLN A 34 -8.23 -8.89 1.47
N VAL A 35 -7.85 -7.96 2.34
CA VAL A 35 -6.64 -7.16 2.18
C VAL A 35 -5.72 -7.40 3.38
N ARG A 36 -4.45 -7.67 3.12
CA ARG A 36 -3.41 -7.70 4.15
C ARG A 36 -2.33 -6.70 3.83
N PHE A 37 -2.11 -5.77 4.73
CA PHE A 37 -0.96 -4.89 4.76
C PHE A 37 0.18 -5.58 5.53
N VAL A 38 1.39 -5.51 5.00
CA VAL A 38 2.60 -5.99 5.64
C VAL A 38 3.63 -4.88 5.63
N SER A 39 4.13 -4.52 6.80
CA SER A 39 5.34 -3.70 6.92
C SER A 39 6.53 -4.61 7.15
N MET A 40 7.59 -4.46 6.34
CA MET A 40 8.81 -5.25 6.51
C MET A 40 9.58 -4.83 7.75
N SER A 41 9.63 -3.54 8.09
CA SER A 41 10.25 -3.05 9.33
C SER A 41 9.21 -2.76 10.42
N ASN A 42 9.69 -2.66 11.66
CA ASN A 42 8.92 -2.24 12.82
C ASN A 42 8.87 -0.71 13.00
N GLY A 43 9.62 0.04 12.19
CA GLY A 43 9.65 1.50 12.18
C GLY A 43 10.31 2.14 13.41
N ASP A 44 11.21 1.43 14.08
CA ASP A 44 11.77 1.81 15.39
C ASP A 44 12.81 2.94 15.37
N ALA A 45 13.18 3.46 14.18
CA ALA A 45 14.12 4.57 14.03
C ALA A 45 13.48 5.86 13.49
N GLY A 46 12.26 5.81 12.97
CA GLY A 46 11.60 6.93 12.27
C GLY A 46 10.95 7.95 13.22
N HIS A 47 11.71 8.55 14.16
CA HIS A 47 11.22 9.62 15.03
C HIS A 47 12.37 10.42 15.67
N PHE A 48 12.16 11.70 16.03
CA PHE A 48 13.20 12.59 16.52
C PHE A 48 13.51 12.46 18.02
N SER A 49 12.61 11.89 18.83
CA SER A 49 12.76 11.83 20.30
C SER A 49 12.45 10.45 20.89
N MET A 50 11.89 9.54 20.13
CA MET A 50 11.53 8.19 20.55
C MET A 50 12.19 7.19 19.58
N GLY A 51 12.68 6.06 20.08
CA GLY A 51 13.28 5.02 19.23
C GLY A 51 13.20 3.65 19.88
N GLY A 52 13.62 2.61 19.14
CA GLY A 52 13.64 1.23 19.59
C GLY A 52 12.25 0.67 19.90
N ALA A 53 12.18 -0.27 20.83
CA ALA A 53 10.95 -1.00 21.15
C ALA A 53 9.74 -0.10 21.51
N PRO A 54 9.87 1.02 22.23
CA PRO A 54 8.73 1.91 22.49
C PRO A 54 8.12 2.47 21.21
N LEU A 55 8.94 2.93 20.25
CA LEU A 55 8.46 3.43 18.97
C LEU A 55 7.86 2.31 18.11
N ALA A 56 8.51 1.15 18.04
CA ALA A 56 8.00 -0.01 17.32
C ALA A 56 6.61 -0.44 17.82
N GLN A 57 6.40 -0.51 19.13
CA GLN A 57 5.10 -0.82 19.72
C GLN A 57 4.04 0.24 19.38
N ARG A 58 4.42 1.52 19.45
CA ARG A 58 3.54 2.63 19.10
C ARG A 58 3.10 2.56 17.62
N ARG A 59 4.06 2.43 16.70
CA ARG A 59 3.79 2.37 15.25
C ARG A 59 2.96 1.14 14.88
N ARG A 60 3.21 0.00 15.52
CA ARG A 60 2.35 -1.18 15.35
C ARG A 60 0.89 -0.90 15.75
N ALA A 61 0.67 -0.29 16.92
CA ALA A 61 -0.68 0.05 17.38
C ALA A 61 -1.36 1.12 16.49
N GLU A 62 -0.58 2.03 15.91
CA GLU A 62 -1.07 3.01 14.93
C GLU A 62 -1.54 2.32 13.65
N ALA A 63 -0.74 1.40 13.09
CA ALA A 63 -1.06 0.61 11.91
C ALA A 63 -2.30 -0.31 12.12
N GLU A 64 -2.39 -0.96 13.27
CA GLU A 64 -3.55 -1.80 13.61
C GLU A 64 -4.85 -0.97 13.67
N ARG A 65 -4.80 0.24 14.24
CA ARG A 65 -5.96 1.17 14.24
C ARG A 65 -6.34 1.61 12.82
N ALA A 66 -5.36 1.91 11.95
CA ALA A 66 -5.62 2.27 10.57
C ALA A 66 -6.37 1.14 9.82
N ALA A 67 -5.92 -0.11 9.98
CA ALA A 67 -6.58 -1.28 9.40
C ALA A 67 -8.01 -1.51 9.96
N ALA A 68 -8.21 -1.25 11.25
CA ALA A 68 -9.55 -1.33 11.86
C ALA A 68 -10.51 -0.31 11.25
N ILE A 69 -10.06 0.96 11.06
CA ILE A 69 -10.88 2.00 10.40
C ILE A 69 -11.27 1.56 8.98
N ALA A 70 -10.35 0.96 8.21
CA ALA A 70 -10.65 0.47 6.87
C ALA A 70 -11.70 -0.64 6.89
N SER A 71 -11.55 -1.61 7.80
CA SER A 71 -12.48 -2.73 7.97
C SER A 71 -13.88 -2.27 8.41
N ASP A 72 -13.96 -1.33 9.35
CA ASP A 72 -15.21 -0.77 9.85
C ASP A 72 -15.93 0.03 8.75
N ALA A 73 -15.19 0.85 7.99
CA ALA A 73 -15.74 1.61 6.87
C ALA A 73 -16.23 0.73 5.70
N ALA A 74 -15.70 -0.49 5.61
CA ALA A 74 -16.18 -1.50 4.68
C ALA A 74 -17.40 -2.28 5.22
N GLY A 75 -17.78 -2.11 6.49
CA GLY A 75 -18.80 -2.91 7.17
C GLY A 75 -18.42 -4.39 7.33
N ARG A 76 -17.13 -4.69 7.34
CA ARG A 76 -16.57 -6.06 7.35
C ARG A 76 -15.37 -6.16 8.29
N PRO A 77 -15.61 -6.32 9.60
CA PRO A 77 -14.53 -6.44 10.58
C PRO A 77 -13.48 -7.50 10.18
N GLY A 78 -12.21 -7.14 10.23
CA GLY A 78 -11.09 -8.02 9.88
C GLY A 78 -10.89 -8.24 8.38
N SER A 79 -11.57 -7.50 7.50
CA SER A 79 -11.34 -7.58 6.05
C SER A 79 -10.05 -6.88 5.59
N VAL A 80 -9.54 -5.96 6.40
CA VAL A 80 -8.23 -5.34 6.25
C VAL A 80 -7.43 -5.63 7.52
N GLU A 81 -6.27 -6.26 7.37
CA GLU A 81 -5.36 -6.60 8.46
C GLU A 81 -4.03 -5.89 8.27
N TYR A 82 -3.33 -5.56 9.36
CA TYR A 82 -1.97 -5.04 9.32
C TYR A 82 -1.02 -5.97 10.07
N GLN A 83 -0.01 -6.49 9.37
CA GLN A 83 1.07 -7.28 9.93
C GLN A 83 2.36 -6.46 9.89
N VAL A 84 2.91 -6.12 11.05
CA VAL A 84 4.20 -5.44 11.16
C VAL A 84 5.26 -6.47 11.52
N LEU A 85 6.27 -6.66 10.65
CA LEU A 85 7.42 -7.53 10.92
C LEU A 85 8.41 -6.80 11.83
N ASP A 86 9.44 -7.51 12.27
CA ASP A 86 10.37 -7.01 13.29
C ASP A 86 11.79 -6.75 12.72
N LEU A 87 11.89 -6.35 11.46
CA LEU A 87 13.14 -5.81 10.93
C LEU A 87 13.31 -4.37 11.43
N HIS A 88 14.54 -3.98 11.76
CA HIS A 88 14.82 -2.60 12.15
C HIS A 88 14.64 -1.64 10.97
N ASP A 89 14.09 -0.47 11.28
CA ASP A 89 13.97 0.65 10.34
C ASP A 89 15.34 1.11 9.85
N ALA A 90 15.44 1.45 8.57
CA ALA A 90 16.66 1.78 7.85
C ALA A 90 17.69 0.61 7.73
N GLN A 91 17.30 -0.63 8.06
CA GLN A 91 18.18 -1.80 8.03
C GLN A 91 17.65 -2.97 7.18
N ILE A 92 16.62 -2.74 6.37
CA ILE A 92 16.17 -3.75 5.42
C ILE A 92 17.26 -3.96 4.37
N VAL A 93 17.63 -5.24 4.15
CA VAL A 93 18.55 -5.64 3.09
C VAL A 93 17.96 -6.80 2.28
N PRO A 94 18.23 -6.92 0.99
CA PRO A 94 17.71 -8.00 0.14
C PRO A 94 18.51 -9.30 0.37
N SER A 95 18.54 -9.77 1.63
CA SER A 95 19.18 -11.01 2.02
C SER A 95 18.33 -12.24 1.66
N LEU A 96 18.97 -13.41 1.61
CA LEU A 96 18.26 -14.69 1.44
C LEU A 96 17.20 -14.91 2.54
N GLU A 97 17.53 -14.56 3.79
CA GLU A 97 16.61 -14.69 4.91
C GLU A 97 15.36 -13.82 4.71
N ASN A 98 15.54 -12.55 4.37
CA ASN A 98 14.41 -11.64 4.16
C ASN A 98 13.58 -12.03 2.93
N ARG A 99 14.20 -12.50 1.84
CA ARG A 99 13.49 -13.07 0.70
C ARG A 99 12.65 -14.28 1.10
N GLN A 100 13.19 -15.18 1.92
CA GLN A 100 12.41 -16.33 2.42
C GLN A 100 11.23 -15.92 3.28
N LYS A 101 11.35 -14.86 4.10
CA LYS A 101 10.21 -14.30 4.86
C LYS A 101 9.10 -13.85 3.89
N VAL A 102 9.45 -13.09 2.84
CA VAL A 102 8.47 -12.63 1.84
C VAL A 102 7.83 -13.81 1.11
N VAL A 103 8.62 -14.81 0.67
CA VAL A 103 8.10 -16.04 0.05
C VAL A 103 7.10 -16.75 0.97
N CYS A 104 7.42 -16.91 2.26
CA CYS A 104 6.53 -17.54 3.22
C CYS A 104 5.22 -16.75 3.42
N ILE A 105 5.30 -15.43 3.54
CA ILE A 105 4.14 -14.54 3.67
C ILE A 105 3.22 -14.68 2.44
N MET A 106 3.77 -14.59 1.23
CA MET A 106 3.01 -14.76 0.00
C MET A 106 2.36 -16.13 -0.08
N ARG A 107 3.07 -17.20 0.25
CA ARG A 107 2.54 -18.57 0.25
C ARG A 107 1.43 -18.79 1.27
N GLN A 108 1.59 -18.26 2.48
CA GLN A 108 0.58 -18.37 3.54
C GLN A 108 -0.69 -17.58 3.21
N PHE A 109 -0.52 -16.38 2.67
CA PHE A 109 -1.66 -15.54 2.31
C PHE A 109 -2.30 -15.94 0.98
N ARG A 110 -1.54 -16.51 0.02
CA ARG A 110 -2.02 -16.93 -1.32
C ARG A 110 -2.67 -15.79 -2.10
N PRO A 111 -1.96 -14.68 -2.35
CA PRO A 111 -2.55 -13.50 -2.99
C PRO A 111 -2.88 -13.73 -4.47
N ASP A 112 -3.93 -13.06 -4.93
CA ASP A 112 -4.20 -12.86 -6.36
C ASP A 112 -3.40 -11.67 -6.91
N LEU A 113 -3.26 -10.61 -6.08
CA LEU A 113 -2.53 -9.38 -6.38
C LEU A 113 -1.61 -9.03 -5.21
N VAL A 114 -0.36 -8.70 -5.53
CA VAL A 114 0.61 -8.12 -4.59
C VAL A 114 0.91 -6.69 -5.01
N ILE A 115 0.86 -5.74 -4.08
CA ILE A 115 1.19 -4.34 -4.35
C ILE A 115 2.36 -3.95 -3.45
N THR A 116 3.35 -3.22 -3.99
CA THR A 116 4.55 -2.85 -3.24
C THR A 116 5.21 -1.57 -3.76
N ASN A 117 6.31 -1.16 -3.14
CA ASN A 117 7.15 -0.04 -3.56
C ASN A 117 7.69 -0.26 -4.98
N ARG A 118 7.99 0.85 -5.68
CA ARG A 118 8.79 0.81 -6.91
C ARG A 118 10.27 0.55 -6.60
N PRO A 119 11.04 0.01 -7.58
CA PRO A 119 12.48 -0.25 -7.38
C PRO A 119 13.34 1.02 -7.36
N ASN A 120 12.81 2.18 -7.74
CA ASN A 120 13.50 3.46 -7.75
C ASN A 120 12.82 4.46 -6.80
N ASP A 121 13.34 4.54 -5.60
CA ASP A 121 12.86 5.39 -4.52
C ASP A 121 14.05 6.01 -3.76
N TYR A 122 13.83 7.10 -3.01
CA TYR A 122 14.89 7.74 -2.21
C TYR A 122 15.29 6.86 -1.01
N HIS A 123 14.33 6.14 -0.41
CA HIS A 123 14.58 5.34 0.79
C HIS A 123 15.16 3.96 0.44
N PRO A 124 16.28 3.54 1.04
CA PRO A 124 16.85 2.22 0.78
C PRO A 124 15.86 1.10 1.11
N ASP A 125 15.15 1.19 2.23
CA ASP A 125 14.18 0.17 2.65
C ASP A 125 13.03 0.00 1.64
N HIS A 126 12.56 1.08 1.01
CA HIS A 126 11.56 1.00 -0.06
C HIS A 126 12.09 0.22 -1.25
N ARG A 127 13.30 0.56 -1.73
CA ARG A 127 13.93 -0.14 -2.86
C ARG A 127 14.18 -1.61 -2.54
N TYR A 128 14.67 -1.91 -1.34
CA TYR A 128 14.95 -3.29 -0.93
C TYR A 128 13.68 -4.10 -0.67
N THR A 129 12.61 -3.50 -0.17
CA THR A 129 11.29 -4.14 -0.09
C THR A 129 10.78 -4.49 -1.48
N SER A 130 10.84 -3.56 -2.43
CA SER A 130 10.50 -3.81 -3.83
C SER A 130 11.30 -4.97 -4.43
N GLN A 131 12.62 -4.97 -4.23
CA GLN A 131 13.49 -6.04 -4.70
C GLN A 131 13.14 -7.40 -4.07
N LEU A 132 12.90 -7.44 -2.76
CA LEU A 132 12.54 -8.67 -2.07
C LEU A 132 11.22 -9.27 -2.60
N VAL A 133 10.23 -8.42 -2.90
CA VAL A 133 8.98 -8.86 -3.51
C VAL A 133 9.19 -9.35 -4.94
N ALA A 134 9.94 -8.61 -5.75
CA ALA A 134 10.28 -9.01 -7.12
C ALA A 134 11.08 -10.33 -7.17
N ASP A 135 12.06 -10.51 -6.28
CA ASP A 135 12.86 -11.74 -6.14
C ASP A 135 12.03 -12.93 -5.65
N ALA A 136 10.95 -12.68 -4.90
CA ALA A 136 10.04 -13.72 -4.44
C ALA A 136 9.11 -14.22 -5.56
N ALA A 137 8.82 -13.42 -6.57
CA ALA A 137 7.81 -13.66 -7.61
C ALA A 137 7.84 -15.09 -8.16
N TYR A 138 8.87 -15.47 -8.89
CA TYR A 138 8.99 -16.83 -9.42
C TYR A 138 9.16 -17.89 -8.32
N THR A 139 9.91 -17.57 -7.27
CA THR A 139 10.32 -18.56 -6.25
C THR A 139 9.16 -19.02 -5.36
N VAL A 140 8.06 -18.28 -5.28
CA VAL A 140 6.83 -18.71 -4.56
C VAL A 140 6.23 -19.99 -5.13
N MET A 141 6.48 -20.30 -6.41
CA MET A 141 5.99 -21.51 -7.08
C MET A 141 6.96 -22.70 -7.00
N VAL A 142 8.22 -22.47 -6.58
CA VAL A 142 9.26 -23.53 -6.59
C VAL A 142 9.16 -24.39 -5.34
N PRO A 143 8.76 -25.68 -5.42
CA PRO A 143 8.47 -26.50 -4.23
C PRO A 143 9.62 -26.60 -3.22
N ASN A 144 10.87 -26.67 -3.69
CA ASN A 144 12.04 -26.84 -2.85
C ASN A 144 12.60 -25.54 -2.26
N VAL A 145 12.06 -24.38 -2.64
CA VAL A 145 12.33 -23.11 -1.95
C VAL A 145 11.39 -23.01 -0.76
N ALA A 146 11.90 -22.69 0.43
CA ALA A 146 11.11 -22.62 1.67
C ALA A 146 10.14 -23.82 1.82
N ALA A 147 10.65 -25.03 1.68
CA ALA A 147 9.90 -26.29 1.50
C ALA A 147 8.91 -26.63 2.64
N LEU A 148 9.07 -26.01 3.82
CA LEU A 148 8.15 -26.19 4.93
C LEU A 148 6.84 -25.38 4.78
N THR A 149 6.77 -24.46 3.80
CA THR A 149 5.55 -23.68 3.48
C THR A 149 5.08 -24.10 2.08
N PRO A 150 3.85 -24.63 1.93
CA PRO A 150 3.34 -25.09 0.65
C PRO A 150 3.45 -24.03 -0.45
N HIS A 151 4.01 -24.41 -1.61
CA HIS A 151 4.20 -23.51 -2.73
C HIS A 151 2.86 -23.09 -3.37
N LEU A 152 2.88 -21.97 -4.10
CA LEU A 152 1.74 -21.54 -4.89
C LEU A 152 1.69 -22.32 -6.22
N SER A 153 0.47 -22.52 -6.73
CA SER A 153 0.24 -23.11 -8.05
C SER A 153 0.39 -22.11 -9.19
N HIS A 154 0.39 -20.81 -8.88
CA HIS A 154 0.51 -19.72 -9.85
C HIS A 154 1.31 -18.56 -9.23
N ASN A 155 1.90 -17.74 -10.08
CA ASN A 155 2.54 -16.50 -9.67
C ASN A 155 1.44 -15.42 -9.54
N PRO A 156 1.33 -14.72 -8.41
CA PRO A 156 0.38 -13.61 -8.30
C PRO A 156 0.76 -12.45 -9.24
N VAL A 157 -0.21 -11.67 -9.65
CA VAL A 157 0.08 -10.37 -10.28
C VAL A 157 0.79 -9.48 -9.27
N ILE A 158 1.84 -8.79 -9.70
CA ILE A 158 2.57 -7.84 -8.86
C ILE A 158 2.42 -6.45 -9.48
N ALA A 159 2.14 -5.46 -8.65
CA ALA A 159 2.04 -4.07 -9.07
C ALA A 159 2.81 -3.15 -8.12
N TYR A 160 3.28 -2.05 -8.66
CA TYR A 160 3.92 -0.96 -7.92
C TYR A 160 2.92 0.18 -7.75
N TRP A 161 2.87 0.78 -6.56
CA TRP A 161 2.10 2.02 -6.35
C TRP A 161 2.82 3.24 -6.92
N GLY A 162 2.06 4.31 -7.14
CA GLY A 162 2.56 5.55 -7.70
C GLY A 162 3.48 6.32 -6.75
N ASP A 163 4.52 6.91 -7.33
CA ASP A 163 5.44 7.85 -6.68
C ASP A 163 5.80 9.02 -7.61
N GLY A 164 6.63 9.94 -7.13
CA GLY A 164 7.08 11.11 -7.89
C GLY A 164 8.46 10.97 -8.54
N PHE A 165 9.16 9.84 -8.43
CA PHE A 165 10.52 9.66 -8.91
C PHE A 165 10.56 9.39 -10.41
N LYS A 166 11.41 10.12 -11.12
CA LYS A 166 11.52 10.07 -12.59
C LYS A 166 12.78 9.36 -13.09
N ARG A 167 13.71 9.03 -12.22
CA ARG A 167 15.00 8.40 -12.58
C ARG A 167 15.16 7.08 -11.83
N PRO A 168 15.68 5.99 -12.45
CA PRO A 168 16.13 5.89 -13.85
C PRO A 168 14.99 5.94 -14.87
N TYR A 169 13.75 5.62 -14.53
CA TYR A 169 12.57 5.72 -15.41
C TYR A 169 11.36 6.29 -14.62
N PRO A 170 10.48 7.05 -15.27
CA PRO A 170 9.30 7.61 -14.64
C PRO A 170 8.26 6.51 -14.35
N PHE A 171 7.35 6.77 -13.41
CA PHE A 171 6.18 5.95 -13.17
C PHE A 171 5.25 5.95 -14.38
N THR A 172 4.89 4.76 -14.85
CA THR A 172 4.02 4.58 -16.04
C THR A 172 2.82 3.71 -15.65
N PRO A 173 1.72 4.32 -15.17
CA PRO A 173 0.60 3.56 -14.65
C PRO A 173 -0.16 2.79 -15.72
N ASP A 174 -0.45 1.52 -15.46
CA ASP A 174 -1.28 0.64 -16.28
C ASP A 174 -2.75 0.73 -15.89
N VAL A 175 -3.02 0.96 -14.60
CA VAL A 175 -4.36 1.12 -14.04
C VAL A 175 -4.39 2.27 -13.04
N SER A 176 -5.53 2.97 -12.95
CA SER A 176 -5.77 4.03 -11.97
C SER A 176 -7.19 3.88 -11.42
N ILE A 177 -7.31 3.77 -10.11
CA ILE A 177 -8.58 3.49 -9.44
C ILE A 177 -9.09 4.75 -8.75
N ALA A 178 -10.31 5.18 -9.08
CA ALA A 178 -10.97 6.31 -8.44
C ALA A 178 -11.25 5.99 -6.96
N THR A 179 -10.87 6.90 -6.06
CA THR A 179 -11.00 6.74 -4.61
C THR A 179 -11.85 7.83 -3.96
N ASP A 180 -12.55 8.64 -4.75
CA ASP A 180 -13.38 9.77 -4.28
C ASP A 180 -14.32 9.37 -3.15
N GLU A 181 -15.01 8.23 -3.26
CA GLU A 181 -15.99 7.77 -2.27
C GLU A 181 -15.40 7.27 -0.94
N VAL A 182 -14.08 7.04 -0.91
CA VAL A 182 -13.35 6.50 0.27
C VAL A 182 -12.22 7.40 0.75
N ILE A 183 -11.99 8.54 0.09
CA ILE A 183 -10.87 9.43 0.42
C ILE A 183 -10.90 9.89 1.88
N GLN A 184 -12.09 10.18 2.44
CA GLN A 184 -12.21 10.59 3.84
C GLN A 184 -11.91 9.44 4.81
N VAL A 185 -12.14 8.19 4.39
CA VAL A 185 -11.73 7.01 5.17
C VAL A 185 -10.20 6.90 5.16
N LYS A 186 -9.57 7.03 3.98
CA LYS A 186 -8.10 7.05 3.86
C LYS A 186 -7.48 8.15 4.74
N MET A 187 -8.03 9.36 4.75
CA MET A 187 -7.53 10.44 5.63
C MET A 187 -7.58 10.04 7.11
N ARG A 188 -8.65 9.37 7.56
CA ARG A 188 -8.75 8.88 8.95
C ARG A 188 -7.78 7.73 9.24
N MET A 189 -7.54 6.84 8.28
CA MET A 189 -6.52 5.79 8.41
C MET A 189 -5.15 6.41 8.62
N LEU A 190 -4.75 7.33 7.76
CA LEU A 190 -3.46 8.01 7.85
C LEU A 190 -3.32 8.82 9.14
N ALA A 191 -4.38 9.47 9.61
CA ALA A 191 -4.39 10.20 10.87
C ALA A 191 -4.12 9.31 12.10
N CYS A 192 -4.24 7.99 11.99
CA CYS A 192 -3.84 7.06 13.06
C CYS A 192 -2.34 7.01 13.28
N HIS A 193 -1.53 7.29 12.27
CA HIS A 193 -0.06 7.30 12.34
C HIS A 193 0.45 8.62 12.93
N VAL A 194 0.05 8.88 14.16
CA VAL A 194 0.33 10.13 14.87
C VAL A 194 1.83 10.39 14.95
N SER A 195 2.62 9.34 15.26
CA SER A 195 4.09 9.44 15.36
C SER A 195 4.73 9.93 14.04
N GLN A 196 4.06 9.74 12.91
CA GLN A 196 4.59 10.09 11.59
C GLN A 196 3.99 11.41 11.08
N PHE A 197 2.66 11.49 10.93
CA PHE A 197 2.03 12.62 10.24
C PHE A 197 1.86 13.87 11.10
N TYR A 198 1.96 13.75 12.43
CA TYR A 198 1.85 14.90 13.34
C TYR A 198 3.13 15.15 14.14
N GLU A 199 4.12 14.25 14.08
CA GLU A 199 5.36 14.40 14.85
C GLU A 199 6.58 14.33 13.92
N TRP A 200 6.96 13.17 13.39
CA TRP A 200 8.21 12.98 12.65
C TRP A 200 8.29 13.79 11.35
N ILE A 201 7.29 13.67 10.48
CA ILE A 201 7.29 14.35 9.18
C ILE A 201 7.28 15.87 9.35
N PRO A 202 6.40 16.48 10.17
CA PRO A 202 6.47 17.91 10.44
C PRO A 202 7.79 18.35 11.06
N TYR A 203 8.36 17.56 11.98
CA TYR A 203 9.68 17.83 12.54
C TYR A 203 10.78 17.85 11.47
N SER A 204 10.84 16.83 10.63
CA SER A 204 11.84 16.73 9.55
C SER A 204 11.76 17.86 8.52
N MET A 205 10.58 18.48 8.40
CA MET A 205 10.32 19.64 7.55
C MET A 205 10.49 20.99 8.27
N GLY A 206 10.82 21.01 9.57
CA GLY A 206 10.90 22.23 10.38
C GLY A 206 9.53 22.88 10.62
N ARG A 207 8.45 22.13 10.59
CA ARG A 207 7.05 22.60 10.67
C ARG A 207 6.28 22.05 11.87
N LEU A 208 6.97 21.50 12.87
CA LEU A 208 6.32 20.87 14.02
C LEU A 208 5.40 21.85 14.79
N GLU A 209 5.80 23.11 14.89
CA GLU A 209 5.04 24.19 15.54
C GLU A 209 3.70 24.51 14.81
N GLU A 210 3.57 24.12 13.54
CA GLU A 210 2.34 24.32 12.76
C GLU A 210 1.26 23.28 13.04
N VAL A 211 1.61 22.17 13.71
CA VAL A 211 0.68 21.08 13.99
C VAL A 211 -0.30 21.51 15.10
N PRO A 212 -1.62 21.53 14.85
CA PRO A 212 -2.61 21.91 15.83
C PRO A 212 -2.60 20.96 17.05
N GLN A 213 -3.09 21.46 18.20
CA GLN A 213 -3.15 20.66 19.42
C GLN A 213 -4.42 19.82 19.52
N GLY A 214 -5.54 20.28 18.97
CA GLY A 214 -6.82 19.57 18.97
C GLY A 214 -6.86 18.43 17.93
N GLU A 215 -7.56 17.35 18.22
CA GLU A 215 -7.63 16.17 17.34
C GLU A 215 -8.36 16.49 16.01
N SER A 216 -9.46 17.23 16.10
CA SER A 216 -10.24 17.63 14.90
C SER A 216 -9.42 18.55 13.99
N GLU A 217 -8.79 19.56 14.58
CA GLU A 217 -7.95 20.53 13.87
C GLU A 217 -6.72 19.86 13.26
N ARG A 218 -6.15 18.84 13.90
CA ARG A 218 -5.07 18.03 13.34
C ARG A 218 -5.50 17.30 12.08
N LEU A 219 -6.68 16.65 12.10
CA LEU A 219 -7.20 15.93 10.94
C LEU A 219 -7.46 16.90 9.78
N GLU A 220 -8.07 18.05 10.03
CA GLU A 220 -8.30 19.06 9.01
C GLU A 220 -7.00 19.62 8.43
N TRP A 221 -6.04 19.94 9.29
CA TRP A 221 -4.72 20.42 8.89
C TRP A 221 -3.97 19.40 8.01
N PHE A 222 -3.98 18.14 8.40
CA PHE A 222 -3.36 17.05 7.65
C PHE A 222 -4.08 16.83 6.31
N ALA A 223 -5.40 16.70 6.34
CA ALA A 223 -6.22 16.46 5.16
C ALA A 223 -6.06 17.56 4.11
N ALA A 224 -6.01 18.83 4.52
CA ALA A 224 -5.80 19.95 3.60
C ALA A 224 -4.50 19.86 2.79
N GLN A 225 -3.47 19.26 3.36
CA GLN A 225 -2.18 19.06 2.68
C GLN A 225 -2.19 17.77 1.86
N ARG A 226 -2.67 16.67 2.44
CA ARG A 226 -2.63 15.35 1.81
C ARG A 226 -3.58 15.26 0.60
N LEU A 227 -4.78 15.81 0.67
CA LEU A 227 -5.74 15.78 -0.43
C LEU A 227 -5.21 16.42 -1.71
N ARG A 228 -4.32 17.42 -1.63
CA ARG A 228 -3.66 17.98 -2.81
C ARG A 228 -2.74 16.97 -3.51
N ALA A 229 -2.00 16.18 -2.72
CA ALA A 229 -1.15 15.13 -3.27
C ALA A 229 -1.98 14.01 -3.90
N GLU A 230 -3.07 13.58 -3.26
CA GLU A 230 -4.00 12.59 -3.81
C GLU A 230 -4.64 13.07 -5.12
N ALA A 231 -5.06 14.33 -5.21
CA ALA A 231 -5.63 14.91 -6.42
C ALA A 231 -4.60 14.93 -7.57
N SER A 232 -3.32 15.16 -7.28
CA SER A 232 -2.28 15.16 -8.31
C SER A 232 -2.12 13.80 -9.01
N HIS A 233 -2.43 12.71 -8.36
CA HIS A 233 -2.42 11.37 -8.98
C HIS A 233 -3.54 11.23 -10.01
N ALA A 234 -4.75 11.71 -9.71
CA ALA A 234 -5.86 11.72 -10.66
C ALA A 234 -5.54 12.61 -11.87
N ASP A 235 -4.96 13.80 -11.64
CA ASP A 235 -4.56 14.71 -12.73
C ASP A 235 -3.49 14.09 -13.62
N ALA A 236 -2.47 13.46 -13.04
CA ALA A 236 -1.41 12.78 -13.78
C ALA A 236 -1.90 11.58 -14.60
N THR A 237 -3.01 10.97 -14.20
CA THR A 237 -3.58 9.77 -14.85
C THR A 237 -4.92 10.03 -15.55
N ARG A 238 -5.26 11.30 -15.81
CA ARG A 238 -6.57 11.71 -16.37
C ARG A 238 -6.96 10.96 -17.62
N GLY A 239 -6.04 10.82 -18.58
CA GLY A 239 -6.29 10.06 -19.81
C GLY A 239 -6.56 8.57 -19.57
N LEU A 240 -5.89 7.99 -18.59
CA LEU A 240 -6.10 6.60 -18.18
C LEU A 240 -7.47 6.42 -17.49
N LEU A 241 -7.83 7.33 -16.58
CA LEU A 241 -9.14 7.35 -15.93
C LEU A 241 -10.28 7.49 -16.95
N ALA A 242 -10.14 8.40 -17.92
CA ALA A 242 -11.15 8.56 -18.98
C ALA A 242 -11.29 7.31 -19.85
N ARG A 243 -10.20 6.58 -20.10
CA ARG A 243 -10.22 5.30 -20.83
C ARG A 243 -10.89 4.18 -20.04
N LEU A 244 -10.63 4.09 -18.72
CA LEU A 244 -11.11 3.01 -17.86
C LEU A 244 -12.57 3.19 -17.39
N TYR A 245 -12.97 4.41 -17.07
CA TYR A 245 -14.30 4.73 -16.54
C TYR A 245 -15.26 5.33 -17.58
N GLY A 246 -14.79 5.57 -18.80
CA GLY A 246 -15.47 6.39 -19.80
C GLY A 246 -15.18 7.89 -19.61
N PRO A 247 -15.30 8.70 -20.68
CA PRO A 247 -14.86 10.09 -20.68
C PRO A 247 -15.53 10.97 -19.61
N GLU A 248 -16.83 10.82 -19.42
CA GLU A 248 -17.58 11.63 -18.45
C GLU A 248 -17.14 11.35 -17.01
N ARG A 249 -17.25 10.09 -16.58
CA ARG A 249 -16.88 9.67 -15.23
C ARG A 249 -15.39 9.84 -14.96
N GLY A 250 -14.52 9.43 -15.88
CA GLY A 250 -13.07 9.49 -15.70
C GLY A 250 -12.54 10.92 -15.59
N ASN A 251 -13.15 11.88 -16.29
CA ASN A 251 -12.80 13.29 -16.17
C ASN A 251 -13.30 13.95 -14.88
N ALA A 252 -14.34 13.38 -14.25
CA ALA A 252 -14.89 13.88 -12.98
C ALA A 252 -14.12 13.36 -11.74
N VAL A 253 -13.27 12.34 -11.87
CA VAL A 253 -12.49 11.79 -10.76
C VAL A 253 -11.57 12.85 -10.16
N THR A 254 -11.63 13.05 -8.85
CA THR A 254 -10.79 13.99 -8.12
C THR A 254 -9.60 13.29 -7.46
N TYR A 255 -9.79 12.06 -6.96
CA TYR A 255 -8.76 11.31 -6.25
C TYR A 255 -8.59 9.92 -6.85
N ALA A 256 -7.36 9.48 -7.04
CA ALA A 256 -7.08 8.17 -7.61
C ALA A 256 -5.80 7.56 -7.05
N GLU A 257 -5.78 6.23 -7.02
CA GLU A 257 -4.59 5.44 -6.68
C GLU A 257 -4.14 4.67 -7.94
N PRO A 258 -3.05 5.11 -8.58
CA PRO A 258 -2.53 4.47 -9.78
C PRO A 258 -1.55 3.35 -9.44
N LEU A 259 -1.52 2.31 -10.30
CA LEU A 259 -0.59 1.18 -10.21
C LEU A 259 0.11 0.93 -11.55
N GLU A 260 1.39 0.54 -11.49
CA GLU A 260 2.22 0.09 -12.60
C GLU A 260 2.50 -1.41 -12.43
N PHE A 261 2.27 -2.24 -13.46
CA PHE A 261 2.45 -3.68 -13.34
C PHE A 261 3.92 -4.09 -13.43
N CYS A 262 4.31 -5.01 -12.55
CA CYS A 262 5.62 -5.63 -12.56
C CYS A 262 5.63 -6.81 -13.53
N GLU A 263 6.58 -6.84 -14.46
CA GLU A 263 6.72 -7.91 -15.46
C GLU A 263 7.16 -9.27 -14.89
N TYR A 264 7.61 -9.30 -13.63
CA TYR A 264 8.06 -10.54 -12.95
C TYR A 264 6.92 -11.29 -12.26
N GLY A 265 5.76 -10.65 -12.07
CA GLY A 265 4.54 -11.28 -11.55
C GLY A 265 3.82 -12.14 -12.57
N GLY A 266 2.63 -12.62 -12.21
CA GLY A 266 1.68 -13.20 -13.13
C GLY A 266 1.23 -12.19 -14.20
N ALA A 267 1.03 -12.64 -15.41
CA ALA A 267 0.60 -11.76 -16.49
C ALA A 267 -0.81 -11.21 -16.25
N VAL A 268 -0.98 -9.90 -16.49
CA VAL A 268 -2.29 -9.28 -16.58
C VAL A 268 -2.82 -9.48 -18.00
N THR A 269 -4.02 -10.06 -18.10
CA THR A 269 -4.72 -10.35 -19.35
C THR A 269 -6.13 -9.77 -19.29
N ASP A 270 -6.81 -9.59 -20.43
CA ASP A 270 -8.21 -9.14 -20.45
C ASP A 270 -9.11 -10.04 -19.60
N ALA A 271 -8.81 -11.35 -19.56
CA ALA A 271 -9.57 -12.34 -18.81
C ALA A 271 -9.48 -12.16 -17.29
N ASN A 272 -8.32 -11.76 -16.75
CA ASN A 272 -8.13 -11.58 -15.30
C ASN A 272 -8.20 -10.11 -14.86
N PHE A 273 -8.05 -9.15 -15.78
CA PHE A 273 -8.08 -7.72 -15.45
C PHE A 273 -9.39 -7.31 -14.77
N ALA A 274 -10.53 -7.65 -15.37
CA ALA A 274 -11.85 -7.33 -14.83
C ALA A 274 -12.11 -7.98 -13.45
N ARG A 275 -11.53 -9.16 -13.21
CA ARG A 275 -11.60 -9.84 -11.90
C ARG A 275 -10.70 -9.15 -10.88
N LEU A 276 -9.46 -8.81 -11.26
CA LEU A 276 -8.49 -8.18 -10.35
C LEU A 276 -8.87 -6.74 -10.02
N PHE A 277 -9.45 -6.00 -10.96
CA PHE A 277 -9.85 -4.60 -10.81
C PHE A 277 -11.35 -4.40 -11.08
N PRO A 278 -12.24 -4.86 -10.18
CA PRO A 278 -13.70 -4.84 -10.40
C PRO A 278 -14.33 -3.45 -10.15
N PHE A 279 -13.65 -2.38 -10.51
CA PHE A 279 -14.05 -1.00 -10.24
C PHE A 279 -14.58 -0.26 -11.48
N PHE A 280 -14.33 -0.83 -12.65
CA PHE A 280 -14.74 -0.28 -13.94
C PHE A 280 -16.08 -0.92 -14.30
N GLY A 281 -17.17 -0.15 -14.25
CA GLY A 281 -18.49 -0.63 -14.64
C GLY A 281 -18.50 -1.08 -16.13
N PRO A 282 -19.58 -1.74 -16.61
CA PRO A 282 -19.71 -2.01 -18.02
C PRO A 282 -19.64 -0.71 -18.79
N ALA A 283 -18.81 -0.70 -19.84
CA ALA A 283 -18.67 0.41 -20.77
C ALA A 283 -19.98 0.74 -21.44
#